data_2301174cb9c523eb91665db72d576c80
#
_entry.id   2301174cb9c523eb91665db72d576c80
#
_cell.length_a   1.000
_cell.length_b   1.000
_cell.length_c   1.000
_cell.angle_alpha   90.00
_cell.angle_beta   90.00
_cell.angle_gamma   90.00
#
_symmetry.space_group_name_H-M   'P 1'
#
loop_
_entity.id
_entity.type
_entity.pdbx_description
1 polymer ?
#
loop_
_entity_poly.entity_id
_entity_poly.type
_entity_poly.pdbx_seq_one_letter_code
_entity_poly.pdbx_strand_id
1 'polypeptide(L)'
;HGMIAAKHTPGPWNAFNASWSETFINAPGFDHGICCLDINHATEESQEADEALMAANARLIAAAPDLLDACRKALYAIKGREHDQFIRDAIAKATGEQS
;
A
#
# COMPACT_ATOMS: atom_id res chain seq x y z
N HIS A 1 -20.18 0.17 22.98
CA HIS A 1 -20.09 -0.55 21.78
C HIS A 1 -18.65 -0.90 21.47
N GLY A 2 -18.48 -1.92 20.82
CA GLY A 2 -17.17 -2.33 20.46
C GLY A 2 -16.64 -1.50 19.30
N MET A 3 -15.36 -1.33 19.27
CA MET A 3 -14.75 -0.74 18.10
C MET A 3 -14.77 -1.77 17.00
N ILE A 4 -15.27 -1.36 15.88
CA ILE A 4 -15.22 -2.19 14.70
C ILE A 4 -13.94 -1.82 13.96
N ALA A 5 -13.06 -2.78 13.75
CA ALA A 5 -11.86 -2.53 12.98
C ALA A 5 -12.26 -2.16 11.57
N ALA A 6 -11.82 -1.01 11.13
CA ALA A 6 -12.13 -0.57 9.78
C ALA A 6 -11.36 -1.42 8.79
N LYS A 7 -12.02 -1.86 7.76
CA LYS A 7 -11.36 -2.53 6.66
C LYS A 7 -10.85 -1.48 5.71
N HIS A 8 -9.74 -1.77 5.08
CA HIS A 8 -9.22 -0.86 4.07
C HIS A 8 -10.18 -0.76 2.89
N THR A 9 -10.06 0.32 2.15
CA THR A 9 -10.82 0.49 0.92
C THR A 9 -10.51 -0.68 -0.02
N PRO A 10 -11.53 -1.33 -0.59
CA PRO A 10 -11.27 -2.45 -1.49
C PRO A 10 -10.42 -2.04 -2.68
N GLY A 11 -9.57 -2.97 -3.10
CA GLY A 11 -8.83 -2.80 -4.33
C GLY A 11 -9.69 -3.09 -5.55
N PRO A 12 -9.15 -2.90 -6.74
CA PRO A 12 -7.76 -2.49 -6.97
C PRO A 12 -7.53 -1.01 -6.69
N TRP A 13 -6.30 -0.67 -6.32
CA TRP A 13 -5.90 0.72 -6.19
C TRP A 13 -5.02 1.08 -7.38
N ASN A 14 -5.11 2.31 -7.83
CA ASN A 14 -4.37 2.77 -9.00
C ASN A 14 -3.58 4.02 -8.68
N ALA A 15 -2.38 4.11 -9.23
CA ALA A 15 -1.58 5.30 -9.09
C ALA A 15 -1.83 6.21 -10.29
N PHE A 16 -2.03 7.49 -10.01
CA PHE A 16 -2.22 8.49 -11.05
C PHE A 16 -1.26 9.64 -10.81
N ASN A 17 -0.36 9.84 -11.75
CA ASN A 17 0.60 10.93 -11.67
C ASN A 17 -0.05 12.22 -12.16
N ALA A 18 -0.35 13.12 -11.24
CA ALA A 18 -1.06 14.35 -11.55
C ALA A 18 -0.10 15.45 -12.01
N SER A 19 1.13 15.46 -11.47
CA SER A 19 2.14 16.44 -11.84
C SER A 19 3.51 15.88 -11.50
N TRP A 20 4.54 16.64 -11.80
CA TRP A 20 5.91 16.20 -11.49
C TRP A 20 6.13 16.00 -9.98
N SER A 21 5.34 16.67 -9.17
CA SER A 21 5.51 16.60 -7.72
C SER A 21 4.44 15.82 -6.99
N GLU A 22 3.38 15.37 -7.68
CA GLU A 22 2.25 14.74 -7.01
C GLU A 22 1.76 13.49 -7.74
N THR A 23 1.55 12.44 -6.97
CA THR A 23 0.92 11.22 -7.47
C THR A 23 -0.19 10.83 -6.50
N PHE A 24 -1.37 10.57 -7.01
CA PHE A 24 -2.51 10.14 -6.21
C PHE A 24 -2.71 8.65 -6.32
N ILE A 25 -3.13 8.04 -5.22
CA ILE A 25 -3.56 6.64 -5.22
C ILE A 25 -5.07 6.65 -5.09
N ASN A 26 -5.75 6.08 -6.06
CA ASN A 26 -7.22 6.08 -6.13
C ASN A 26 -7.76 4.66 -6.20
N ALA A 27 -9.00 4.50 -5.75
CA ALA A 27 -9.74 3.26 -5.90
C ALA A 27 -10.97 3.53 -6.76
N PRO A 28 -11.31 2.64 -7.72
CA PRO A 28 -12.50 2.83 -8.54
C PRO A 28 -13.77 2.89 -7.69
N GLY A 29 -14.66 3.81 -8.04
CA GLY A 29 -15.91 3.96 -7.34
C GLY A 29 -15.83 4.67 -6.01
N PHE A 30 -14.65 5.18 -5.67
CA PHE A 30 -14.43 5.89 -4.41
C PHE A 30 -14.12 7.34 -4.73
N ASP A 31 -14.97 8.25 -4.26
CA ASP A 31 -14.86 9.67 -4.61
C ASP A 31 -13.63 10.36 -4.05
N HIS A 32 -13.11 9.84 -2.95
CA HIS A 32 -11.92 10.40 -2.34
C HIS A 32 -10.73 9.53 -2.64
N GLY A 33 -9.57 10.14 -2.83
CA GLY A 33 -8.36 9.35 -3.05
C GLY A 33 -7.96 8.58 -1.81
N ILE A 34 -7.19 7.52 -2.01
CA ILE A 34 -6.63 6.77 -0.88
C ILE A 34 -5.55 7.61 -0.21
N CYS A 35 -4.65 8.17 -1.01
CA CYS A 35 -3.61 9.05 -0.50
C CYS A 35 -2.97 9.82 -1.64
N CYS A 36 -2.14 10.78 -1.28
CA CYS A 36 -1.38 11.56 -2.23
C CYS A 36 0.08 11.54 -1.81
N LEU A 37 0.97 11.29 -2.75
CA LEU A 37 2.39 11.35 -2.53
C LEU A 37 2.92 12.64 -3.12
N ASP A 38 3.65 13.40 -2.32
CA ASP A 38 4.27 14.64 -2.74
C ASP A 38 5.77 14.52 -2.74
N ILE A 39 6.41 15.24 -3.65
CA ILE A 39 7.84 15.40 -3.62
C ILE A 39 8.14 16.79 -3.11
N ASN A 40 9.07 16.88 -2.18
CA ASN A 40 9.55 18.15 -1.71
C ASN A 40 11.07 18.12 -1.76
N HIS A 41 11.63 18.44 -2.91
CA HIS A 41 13.07 18.39 -3.09
C HIS A 41 13.67 19.80 -3.05
N ALA A 42 14.87 19.88 -2.52
CA ALA A 42 15.52 21.15 -2.30
C ALA A 42 16.25 21.70 -3.52
N THR A 43 16.59 20.83 -4.47
CA THR A 43 17.37 21.25 -5.64
C THR A 43 16.86 20.56 -6.90
N GLU A 44 17.15 21.17 -8.05
CA GLU A 44 16.82 20.56 -9.31
C GLU A 44 17.59 19.26 -9.54
N GLU A 45 18.77 19.15 -8.94
CA GLU A 45 19.58 17.95 -9.08
C GLU A 45 18.94 16.71 -8.50
N SER A 46 18.17 16.87 -7.43
CA SER A 46 17.52 15.72 -6.79
C SER A 46 16.16 15.40 -7.41
N GLN A 47 15.66 16.25 -8.28
CA GLN A 47 14.30 16.09 -8.81
C GLN A 47 14.07 14.75 -9.49
N GLU A 48 14.98 14.37 -10.38
CA GLU A 48 14.81 13.11 -11.13
C GLU A 48 14.82 11.90 -10.20
N ALA A 49 15.75 11.88 -9.24
CA ALA A 49 15.81 10.78 -8.28
C ALA A 49 14.57 10.76 -7.40
N ASP A 50 14.09 11.92 -6.98
CA ASP A 50 12.90 11.99 -6.13
C ASP A 50 11.65 11.57 -6.87
N GLU A 51 11.54 11.93 -8.15
CA GLU A 51 10.42 11.48 -8.97
C GLU A 51 10.43 9.97 -9.15
N ALA A 52 11.60 9.38 -9.33
CA ALA A 52 11.72 7.93 -9.45
C ALA A 52 11.32 7.23 -8.15
N LEU A 53 11.72 7.78 -7.01
CA LEU A 53 11.32 7.23 -5.72
C LEU A 53 9.82 7.34 -5.51
N MET A 54 9.23 8.48 -5.84
CA MET A 54 7.80 8.66 -5.71
C MET A 54 7.05 7.65 -6.57
N ALA A 55 7.51 7.43 -7.81
CA ALA A 55 6.87 6.48 -8.70
C ALA A 55 6.96 5.05 -8.15
N ALA A 56 8.12 4.68 -7.62
CA ALA A 56 8.31 3.36 -7.03
C ALA A 56 7.44 3.17 -5.80
N ASN A 57 7.38 4.19 -4.94
CA ASN A 57 6.54 4.14 -3.75
C ASN A 57 5.06 4.07 -4.13
N ALA A 58 4.65 4.83 -5.13
CA ALA A 58 3.26 4.81 -5.58
C ALA A 58 2.86 3.43 -6.10
N ARG A 59 3.76 2.77 -6.85
CA ARG A 59 3.47 1.41 -7.34
C ARG A 59 3.31 0.44 -6.19
N LEU A 60 4.16 0.53 -5.18
CA LEU A 60 4.07 -0.36 -4.03
C LEU A 60 2.79 -0.11 -3.26
N ILE A 61 2.45 1.14 -3.02
CA ILE A 61 1.22 1.49 -2.31
C ILE A 61 0.00 1.01 -3.09
N ALA A 62 -0.01 1.24 -4.40
CA ALA A 62 -1.15 0.83 -5.23
C ALA A 62 -1.29 -0.70 -5.26
N ALA A 63 -0.20 -1.43 -5.08
CA ALA A 63 -0.23 -2.89 -5.05
C ALA A 63 -0.60 -3.45 -3.68
N ALA A 64 -0.75 -2.60 -2.65
CA ALA A 64 -0.94 -3.08 -1.29
C ALA A 64 -2.14 -4.03 -1.13
N PRO A 65 -3.33 -3.76 -1.70
CA PRO A 65 -4.43 -4.72 -1.54
C PRO A 65 -4.10 -6.07 -2.15
N ASP A 66 -3.45 -6.09 -3.32
CA ASP A 66 -3.08 -7.34 -3.97
C ASP A 66 -1.99 -8.07 -3.19
N LEU A 67 -1.05 -7.33 -2.63
CA LEU A 67 0.00 -7.93 -1.80
C LEU A 67 -0.58 -8.55 -0.54
N LEU A 68 -1.52 -7.87 0.10
CA LEU A 68 -2.17 -8.41 1.28
C LEU A 68 -2.94 -9.69 0.95
N ASP A 69 -3.66 -9.68 -0.16
CA ASP A 69 -4.40 -10.85 -0.61
C ASP A 69 -3.46 -12.02 -0.91
N ALA A 70 -2.35 -11.73 -1.58
CA ALA A 70 -1.34 -12.75 -1.85
C ALA A 70 -0.75 -13.33 -0.56
N CYS A 71 -0.51 -12.47 0.43
CA CYS A 71 -0.02 -12.94 1.72
C CYS A 71 -1.03 -13.87 2.40
N ARG A 72 -2.31 -13.53 2.36
CA ARG A 72 -3.34 -14.36 2.95
C ARG A 72 -3.44 -15.72 2.27
N LYS A 73 -3.34 -15.74 0.94
CA LYS A 73 -3.36 -16.98 0.18
C LYS A 73 -2.12 -17.82 0.47
N ALA A 74 -0.95 -17.17 0.55
CA ALA A 74 0.28 -17.87 0.87
C ALA A 74 0.23 -18.46 2.26
N LEU A 75 -0.30 -17.71 3.23
CA LEU A 75 -0.42 -18.20 4.59
C LEU A 75 -1.32 -19.44 4.64
N TYR A 76 -2.41 -19.43 3.90
CA TYR A 76 -3.30 -20.57 3.84
C TYR A 76 -2.56 -21.83 3.34
N ALA A 77 -1.69 -21.62 2.35
CA ALA A 77 -0.93 -22.74 1.77
C ALA A 77 0.15 -23.29 2.71
N ILE A 78 0.74 -22.44 3.55
CA ILE A 78 1.87 -22.85 4.40
C ILE A 78 1.52 -22.86 5.89
N LYS A 79 0.26 -22.73 6.21
CA LYS A 79 -0.18 -22.65 7.60
C LYS A 79 0.35 -23.85 8.39
N GLY A 80 0.95 -23.56 9.54
CA GLY A 80 1.55 -24.59 10.39
C GLY A 80 2.93 -25.03 9.99
N ARG A 81 3.45 -24.47 8.91
CA ARG A 81 4.80 -24.80 8.47
C ARG A 81 5.80 -23.76 8.99
N GLU A 82 7.07 -24.13 8.85
CA GLU A 82 8.16 -23.23 9.18
C GLU A 82 8.01 -21.95 8.35
N HIS A 83 8.27 -20.82 8.95
CA HIS A 83 8.21 -19.49 8.32
C HIS A 83 6.82 -18.91 8.13
N ASP A 84 5.75 -19.58 8.56
CA ASP A 84 4.43 -18.98 8.45
C ASP A 84 4.29 -17.73 9.34
N GLN A 85 5.12 -17.63 10.39
CA GLN A 85 5.07 -16.49 11.30
C GLN A 85 5.44 -15.18 10.60
N PHE A 86 6.35 -15.22 9.64
CA PHE A 86 6.71 -14.02 8.89
C PHE A 86 5.50 -13.44 8.18
N ILE A 87 4.71 -14.30 7.57
CA ILE A 87 3.53 -13.86 6.84
C ILE A 87 2.45 -13.39 7.79
N ARG A 88 2.25 -14.10 8.91
CA ARG A 88 1.29 -13.68 9.93
C ARG A 88 1.61 -12.29 10.45
N ASP A 89 2.89 -12.04 10.73
CA ASP A 89 3.32 -10.74 11.23
C ASP A 89 3.10 -9.66 10.20
N ALA A 90 3.37 -9.94 8.93
CA ALA A 90 3.16 -8.96 7.86
C ALA A 90 1.68 -8.61 7.71
N ILE A 91 0.81 -9.62 7.77
CA ILE A 91 -0.63 -9.38 7.67
C ILE A 91 -1.11 -8.56 8.87
N ALA A 92 -0.68 -8.93 10.07
CA ALA A 92 -1.07 -8.21 11.27
C ALA A 92 -0.65 -6.75 11.22
N LYS A 93 0.56 -6.50 10.74
CA LYS A 93 1.04 -5.14 10.60
C LYS A 93 0.25 -4.36 9.57
N ALA A 94 -0.10 -4.99 8.46
CA ALA A 94 -0.84 -4.33 7.39
C ALA A 94 -2.28 -4.04 7.77
N THR A 95 -2.89 -4.89 8.60
CA THR A 95 -4.30 -4.77 8.95
C THR A 95 -4.53 -4.11 10.31
N GLY A 96 -3.46 -3.89 11.06
CA GLY A 96 -3.59 -3.34 12.40
C GLY A 96 -4.10 -4.33 13.43
N GLU A 97 -4.26 -5.59 13.05
CA GLU A 97 -4.69 -6.64 13.96
C GLU A 97 -3.50 -7.21 14.70
N GLN A 98 -3.69 -7.49 15.97
CA GLN A 98 -2.64 -8.14 16.72
C GLN A 98 -2.98 -9.59 16.93
N SER A 99 -2.02 -10.42 16.70
CA SER A 99 -2.20 -11.86 16.86
C SER A 99 -2.15 -12.29 18.30
#